data_d795aed6b21e407359eb5c48550b01e9
#
_entry.id   d795aed6b21e407359eb5c48550b01e9
#
_cell.length_a   1.000
_cell.length_b   1.000
_cell.length_c   1.000
_cell.angle_alpha   90.00
_cell.angle_beta   90.00
_cell.angle_gamma   90.00
#
_symmetry.space_group_name_H-M   'P 1'
#
loop_
_entity.id
_entity.type
_entity.pdbx_description
1 polymer ?
#
loop_
_entity_poly.entity_id
_entity_poly.type
_entity_poly.pdbx_seq_one_letter_code
_entity_poly.pdbx_strand_id
1 'polypeptide(L)'
;MDNEIRILQPRLIIPVGRLAITQFIDCIKLEGVIGGKFRVFHAGREFDLIPLPHPSGASPWHKIPPGKALTERALKMIARHPAIRLLN
;
A
#
# COMPACT_ATOMS: atom_id res chain seq x y z
N MET A 1 -6.39 16.19 -6.38
CA MET A 1 -6.56 15.19 -5.51
C MET A 1 -6.07 13.93 -5.92
N ASP A 2 -5.22 13.45 -5.17
CA ASP A 2 -4.41 12.40 -5.68
C ASP A 2 -4.67 11.10 -5.03
N ASN A 3 -5.59 10.37 -5.62
CA ASN A 3 -5.77 8.99 -5.27
C ASN A 3 -4.82 8.20 -6.14
N GLU A 4 -3.64 8.00 -5.63
CA GLU A 4 -2.67 7.24 -6.38
C GLU A 4 -2.84 5.75 -6.11
N ILE A 5 -3.22 5.01 -7.14
CA ILE A 5 -3.43 3.58 -7.04
C ILE A 5 -2.65 2.93 -8.16
N ARG A 6 -1.74 2.02 -7.81
CA ARG A 6 -0.97 1.30 -8.80
C ARG A 6 -1.42 -0.15 -8.84
N ILE A 7 -1.79 -0.62 -10.02
CA ILE A 7 -2.23 -1.99 -10.21
C ILE A 7 -1.22 -2.68 -11.10
N LEU A 8 -0.59 -3.71 -10.57
CA LEU A 8 0.47 -4.43 -11.24
C LEU A 8 0.09 -5.90 -11.44
N GLN A 9 0.58 -6.47 -12.53
CA GLN A 9 0.39 -7.90 -12.78
C GLN A 9 1.62 -8.65 -12.28
N PRO A 10 1.44 -9.88 -11.76
CA PRO A 10 0.14 -10.49 -11.49
C PRO A 10 -0.45 -10.03 -10.16
N ARG A 11 -1.55 -9.38 -10.17
CA ARG A 11 -2.47 -9.16 -9.05
C ARG A 11 -1.90 -8.48 -7.80
N LEU A 12 -1.24 -7.34 -7.99
CA LEU A 12 -0.82 -6.51 -6.88
C LEU A 12 -1.43 -5.12 -7.02
N ILE A 13 -2.07 -4.64 -5.95
CA ILE A 13 -2.62 -3.28 -5.88
C ILE A 13 -1.87 -2.53 -4.78
N ILE A 14 -1.35 -1.37 -5.12
CA ILE A 14 -0.65 -0.50 -4.16
C ILE A 14 -1.40 0.81 -4.07
N PRO A 15 -2.32 0.96 -3.11
CA PRO A 15 -2.98 2.25 -2.89
C PRO A 15 -2.06 3.14 -2.06
N VAL A 16 -1.87 4.37 -2.52
CA VAL A 16 -0.99 5.31 -1.86
C VAL A 16 -1.82 6.42 -1.22
N GLY A 17 -1.73 6.53 0.10
CA GLY A 17 -2.48 7.52 0.85
C GLY A 17 -3.82 7.00 1.34
N ARG A 18 -4.33 7.65 2.39
CA ARG A 18 -5.52 7.20 3.08
C ARG A 18 -6.75 7.10 2.18
N LEU A 19 -6.95 8.10 1.32
CA LEU A 19 -8.12 8.12 0.45
C LEU A 19 -8.11 6.95 -0.53
N ALA A 20 -6.95 6.64 -1.08
CA ALA A 20 -6.83 5.50 -1.99
C ALA A 20 -7.05 4.18 -1.27
N ILE A 21 -6.49 4.06 -0.06
CA ILE A 21 -6.62 2.85 0.75
C ILE A 21 -8.08 2.56 1.09
N THR A 22 -8.84 3.61 1.46
CA THR A 22 -10.22 3.42 1.86
C THR A 22 -11.14 3.00 0.72
N GLN A 23 -10.68 3.06 -0.51
CA GLN A 23 -11.45 2.54 -1.63
C GLN A 23 -11.47 1.01 -1.65
N PHE A 24 -10.58 0.36 -0.92
CA PHE A 24 -10.47 -1.10 -0.91
C PHE A 24 -10.75 -1.70 0.46
N ILE A 25 -10.25 -1.09 1.52
CA ILE A 25 -10.38 -1.60 2.88
C ILE A 25 -10.64 -0.44 3.83
N ASP A 26 -11.19 -0.75 5.00
CA ASP A 26 -11.39 0.26 6.03
C ASP A 26 -10.04 0.72 6.58
N CYS A 27 -9.89 2.02 6.72
CA CYS A 27 -8.66 2.59 7.23
C CYS A 27 -8.97 3.68 8.26
N ILE A 28 -9.11 3.27 9.51
CA ILE A 28 -9.34 4.20 10.60
C ILE A 28 -8.02 4.89 10.95
N LYS A 29 -6.95 4.12 11.07
CA LYS A 29 -5.61 4.64 11.32
C LYS A 29 -4.62 4.00 10.38
N LEU A 30 -3.68 4.77 9.87
CA LEU A 30 -2.65 4.24 8.99
C LEU A 30 -1.82 3.14 9.66
N GLU A 31 -1.59 3.27 10.97
CA GLU A 31 -0.83 2.26 11.72
C GLU A 31 -1.46 0.88 11.66
N GLY A 32 -2.76 0.81 11.43
CA GLY A 32 -3.46 -0.46 11.38
C GLY A 32 -3.39 -1.15 10.03
N VAL A 33 -2.98 -0.45 8.99
CA VAL A 33 -2.97 -1.02 7.63
C VAL A 33 -1.61 -0.97 6.95
N ILE A 34 -0.79 0.05 7.21
CA ILE A 34 0.55 0.12 6.63
C ILE A 34 1.42 -0.98 7.25
N GLY A 35 2.17 -1.66 6.43
CA GLY A 35 2.98 -2.78 6.87
C GLY A 35 2.25 -4.11 6.81
N GLY A 36 0.99 -4.11 6.39
CA GLY A 36 0.20 -5.31 6.21
C GLY A 36 0.01 -5.65 4.73
N LYS A 37 -0.34 -6.90 4.47
CA LYS A 37 -0.71 -7.38 3.15
C LYS A 37 -2.11 -7.96 3.26
N PHE A 38 -3.01 -7.48 2.41
CA PHE A 38 -4.41 -7.88 2.44
C PHE A 38 -4.80 -8.50 1.12
N ARG A 39 -5.92 -9.22 1.12
CA ARG A 39 -6.45 -9.78 -0.10
C ARG A 39 -7.80 -9.15 -0.39
N VAL A 40 -7.96 -8.62 -1.60
CA VAL A 40 -9.18 -7.94 -2.00
C VAL A 40 -9.62 -8.42 -3.38
N PHE A 41 -10.91 -8.21 -3.68
CA PHE A 41 -11.44 -8.45 -5.02
C PHE A 41 -11.51 -7.13 -5.76
N HIS A 42 -11.04 -7.15 -6.99
CA HIS A 42 -11.11 -5.99 -7.87
C HIS A 42 -11.31 -6.49 -9.30
N ALA A 43 -12.32 -5.95 -9.97
CA ALA A 43 -12.63 -6.35 -11.35
C ALA A 43 -12.83 -7.86 -11.50
N GLY A 44 -13.44 -8.48 -10.48
CA GLY A 44 -13.75 -9.90 -10.49
C GLY A 44 -12.60 -10.84 -10.19
N ARG A 45 -11.46 -10.30 -9.74
CA ARG A 45 -10.27 -11.09 -9.44
C ARG A 45 -9.73 -10.76 -8.07
N GLU A 46 -9.03 -11.70 -7.46
CA GLU A 46 -8.34 -11.46 -6.21
C GLU A 46 -7.00 -10.79 -6.47
N PHE A 47 -6.71 -9.79 -5.65
CA PHE A 47 -5.43 -9.09 -5.68
C PHE A 47 -4.82 -9.05 -4.28
N ASP A 48 -3.50 -9.07 -4.20
CA ASP A 48 -2.82 -8.69 -2.97
C ASP A 48 -2.80 -7.17 -2.89
N LEU A 49 -3.09 -6.66 -1.70
CA LEU A 49 -3.12 -5.22 -1.46
C LEU A 49 -2.06 -4.86 -0.44
N ILE A 50 -1.13 -3.99 -0.82
CA ILE A 50 -0.09 -3.52 0.08
C ILE A 50 -0.15 -2.00 0.12
N PRO A 51 -0.81 -1.41 1.14
CA PRO A 51 -0.96 0.03 1.23
C PRO A 51 0.33 0.76 1.56
N LEU A 52 0.47 1.97 1.05
CA LEU A 52 1.59 2.86 1.37
C LEU A 52 1.06 4.20 1.84
N PRO A 53 1.79 4.90 2.72
CA PRO A 53 1.42 6.27 3.09
C PRO A 53 1.78 7.22 1.96
N HIS A 54 1.06 8.34 1.89
CA HIS A 54 1.37 9.38 0.91
C HIS A 54 2.68 10.06 1.31
N PRO A 55 3.65 10.18 0.41
CA PRO A 55 4.96 10.78 0.74
C PRO A 55 4.89 12.31 0.70
N SER A 56 4.06 12.89 1.56
CA SER A 56 3.86 14.32 1.61
C SER A 56 4.83 14.98 2.59
N GLY A 57 5.42 16.09 2.20
CA GLY A 57 6.26 16.87 3.11
C GLY A 57 5.48 17.47 4.26
N ALA A 58 4.18 17.62 4.11
CA ALA A 58 3.33 18.18 5.16
C ALA A 58 3.01 17.17 6.25
N SER A 59 3.23 15.88 6.00
CA SER A 59 2.99 14.82 6.98
C SER A 59 4.23 13.98 7.17
N PRO A 60 4.87 14.08 8.34
CA PRO A 60 6.08 13.29 8.61
C PRO A 60 5.78 11.86 9.07
N TRP A 61 4.54 11.40 8.95
CA TRP A 61 4.14 10.10 9.48
C TRP A 61 5.08 8.97 9.05
N HIS A 62 5.48 8.96 7.78
CA HIS A 62 6.33 7.90 7.25
C HIS A 62 7.80 8.03 7.62
N LYS A 63 8.17 9.11 8.33
CA LYS A 63 9.55 9.36 8.76
C LYS A 63 9.75 9.15 10.26
N ILE A 64 8.67 8.97 10.99
CA ILE A 64 8.69 8.88 12.45
C ILE A 64 8.09 7.54 12.88
N PRO A 65 8.70 6.81 13.82
CA PRO A 65 8.09 5.58 14.33
C PRO A 65 6.71 5.82 14.94
N PRO A 66 5.75 4.89 14.79
CA PRO A 66 5.92 3.60 14.14
C PRO A 66 5.78 3.64 12.63
N GLY A 67 5.37 4.78 12.06
CA GLY A 67 5.11 4.88 10.64
C GLY A 67 6.32 4.55 9.77
N LYS A 68 7.52 4.97 10.20
CA LYS A 68 8.73 4.68 9.45
C LYS A 68 8.97 3.17 9.30
N ALA A 69 8.88 2.44 10.41
CA ALA A 69 9.09 1.00 10.38
C ALA A 69 8.04 0.28 9.56
N LEU A 70 6.78 0.71 9.68
CA LEU A 70 5.68 0.12 8.94
C LEU A 70 5.82 0.38 7.44
N THR A 71 6.25 1.57 7.07
CA THR A 71 6.48 1.92 5.67
C THR A 71 7.61 1.08 5.09
N GLU A 72 8.70 0.93 5.82
CA GLU A 72 9.83 0.11 5.36
C GLU A 72 9.40 -1.34 5.18
N ARG A 73 8.57 -1.84 6.08
CA ARG A 73 8.04 -3.20 5.98
C ARG A 73 7.19 -3.37 4.72
N ALA A 74 6.33 -2.38 4.44
CA ALA A 74 5.49 -2.42 3.26
C ALA A 74 6.34 -2.42 1.99
N LEU A 75 7.38 -1.58 1.93
CA LEU A 75 8.26 -1.52 0.77
C LEU A 75 9.00 -2.82 0.55
N LYS A 76 9.41 -3.50 1.62
CA LYS A 76 10.06 -4.80 1.50
C LYS A 76 9.11 -5.85 0.94
N MET A 77 7.86 -5.84 1.39
CA MET A 77 6.86 -6.78 0.89
C MET A 77 6.59 -6.55 -0.60
N ILE A 78 6.51 -5.28 -1.00
CA ILE A 78 6.31 -4.95 -2.42
C ILE A 78 7.51 -5.42 -3.24
N ALA A 79 8.72 -5.17 -2.77
CA ALA A 79 9.93 -5.55 -3.49
C ALA A 79 10.04 -7.07 -3.69
N ARG A 80 9.45 -7.84 -2.79
CA ARG A 80 9.47 -9.30 -2.85
C ARG A 80 8.26 -9.89 -3.58
N HIS A 81 7.29 -9.07 -3.93
CA HIS A 81 6.09 -9.56 -4.58
C HIS A 81 6.40 -10.00 -6.01
N PRO A 82 5.80 -11.12 -6.47
CA PRO A 82 6.04 -11.60 -7.85
C PRO A 82 5.78 -10.57 -8.92
N ALA A 83 4.81 -9.66 -8.73
CA ALA A 83 4.52 -8.62 -9.70
C ALA A 83 5.71 -7.71 -9.95
N ILE A 84 6.46 -7.38 -8.89
CA ILE A 84 7.65 -6.53 -9.02
C ILE A 84 8.82 -7.33 -9.56
N ARG A 85 8.98 -8.57 -9.10
CA ARG A 85 10.10 -9.40 -9.55
C ARG A 85 10.04 -9.71 -11.04
N LEU A 86 8.85 -9.78 -11.60
CA LEU A 86 8.68 -10.03 -13.03
C LEU A 86 9.01 -8.80 -13.88
N LEU A 87 9.04 -7.62 -13.28
CA LEU A 87 9.39 -6.39 -14.00
C LEU A 87 10.89 -6.19 -14.14
N ASN A 88 11.68 -6.93 -13.40
CA ASN A 88 13.15 -6.76 -13.44
C ASN A 88 13.82 -7.79 -14.32
#